data_1d924bb7ccf2fe2f6ce1eadf86b0e771
#
_entry.id   1d924bb7ccf2fe2f6ce1eadf86b0e771
#
_cell.length_a   1.000
_cell.length_b   1.000
_cell.length_c   1.000
_cell.angle_alpha   90.00
_cell.angle_beta   90.00
_cell.angle_gamma   90.00
#
_symmetry.space_group_name_H-M   'P 1'
#
loop_
_entity.id
_entity.type
_entity.pdbx_description
1 polymer ?
#
loop_
_entity_poly.entity_id
_entity_poly.type
_entity_poly.pdbx_seq_one_letter_code
_entity_poly.pdbx_strand_id
1 'polypeptide(L)'
;NNLAAILEKAAVHAEARKIDPAVLINFRLYPDMLPLLKQVQIASDSAKGGVARLAGGEPPKYEDNETSIPELIARLRKTVAYLESIKPEQIDGSEDKTVSWKTQTTSRTMQGMPYLLSHVTPNVHFHVTTAYGILRHCGVEIGKQDFLGKL
;
A
#
# COMPACT_ATOMS: atom_id res chain seq x y z
N ASN A 1 2.80 6.26 -5.71
CA ASN A 1 3.46 6.23 -7.03
C ASN A 1 4.70 5.31 -7.03
N ASN A 2 5.63 5.43 -6.05
CA ASN A 2 6.90 4.70 -6.06
C ASN A 2 6.73 3.17 -6.04
N LEU A 3 5.80 2.64 -5.25
CA LEU A 3 5.52 1.20 -5.25
C LEU A 3 5.00 0.70 -6.61
N ALA A 4 4.21 1.49 -7.33
CA ALA A 4 3.78 1.13 -8.68
C ALA A 4 4.97 1.06 -9.65
N ALA A 5 5.88 2.04 -9.61
CA ALA A 5 7.10 2.03 -10.42
C ALA A 5 8.03 0.86 -10.06
N ILE A 6 8.12 0.47 -8.78
CA ILE A 6 8.85 -0.72 -8.32
C ILE A 6 8.23 -2.00 -8.90
N LEU A 7 6.89 -2.09 -8.93
CA LEU A 7 6.20 -3.24 -9.53
C LEU A 7 6.37 -3.28 -11.07
N GLU A 8 6.44 -2.14 -11.75
CA GLU A 8 6.77 -2.09 -13.18
C GLU A 8 8.16 -2.68 -13.45
N LYS A 9 9.16 -2.33 -12.63
CA LYS A 9 10.49 -2.96 -12.72
C LYS A 9 10.46 -4.46 -12.44
N ALA A 10 9.60 -4.90 -11.51
CA ALA A 10 9.43 -6.33 -11.22
C ALA A 10 8.82 -7.08 -12.40
N ALA A 11 7.87 -6.49 -13.12
CA ALA A 11 7.29 -7.08 -14.33
C ALA A 11 8.35 -7.25 -15.43
N VAL A 12 9.16 -6.20 -15.69
CA VAL A 12 10.26 -6.25 -16.66
C VAL A 12 11.31 -7.32 -16.27
N HIS A 13 11.65 -7.40 -14.97
CA HIS A 13 12.58 -8.42 -14.46
C HIS A 13 12.04 -9.84 -14.69
N ALA A 14 10.76 -10.09 -14.39
CA ALA A 14 10.14 -11.39 -14.57
C ALA A 14 10.18 -11.81 -16.06
N GLU A 15 9.83 -10.90 -16.97
CA GLU A 15 9.86 -11.12 -18.41
C GLU A 15 11.28 -11.45 -18.90
N ALA A 16 12.26 -10.62 -18.56
CA ALA A 16 13.66 -10.79 -18.97
C ALA A 16 14.27 -12.10 -18.47
N ARG A 17 13.87 -12.57 -17.29
CA ARG A 17 14.35 -13.81 -16.67
C ARG A 17 13.48 -15.02 -16.97
N LYS A 18 12.36 -14.84 -17.72
CA LYS A 18 11.37 -15.89 -18.00
C LYS A 18 10.81 -16.52 -16.71
N ILE A 19 10.63 -15.70 -15.68
CA ILE A 19 10.03 -16.10 -14.41
C ILE A 19 8.51 -15.89 -14.55
N ASP A 20 7.72 -16.90 -14.17
CA ASP A 20 6.28 -16.72 -14.04
C ASP A 20 5.98 -15.61 -12.99
N PRO A 21 5.32 -14.52 -13.37
CA PRO A 21 4.97 -13.45 -12.44
C PRO A 21 4.21 -13.92 -11.19
N ALA A 22 3.48 -15.04 -11.29
CA ALA A 22 2.78 -15.65 -10.16
C ALA A 22 3.74 -16.08 -9.04
N VAL A 23 4.99 -16.43 -9.36
CA VAL A 23 6.01 -16.75 -8.38
C VAL A 23 6.34 -15.52 -7.54
N LEU A 24 6.52 -14.35 -8.18
CA LEU A 24 6.85 -13.10 -7.48
C LEU A 24 5.71 -12.62 -6.58
N ILE A 25 4.47 -12.60 -7.08
CA ILE A 25 3.33 -12.09 -6.32
C ILE A 25 2.98 -12.96 -5.11
N ASN A 26 3.32 -14.24 -5.15
CA ASN A 26 3.10 -15.17 -4.04
C ASN A 26 4.32 -15.33 -3.11
N PHE A 27 5.45 -14.70 -3.43
CA PHE A 27 6.65 -14.80 -2.63
C PHE A 27 6.51 -14.08 -1.28
N ARG A 28 7.16 -14.64 -0.24
CA ARG A 28 7.16 -14.13 1.15
C ARG A 28 8.60 -13.99 1.64
N LEU A 29 8.87 -13.03 2.51
CA LEU A 29 10.18 -12.95 3.17
C LEU A 29 10.40 -14.08 4.17
N TYR A 30 9.32 -14.49 4.85
CA TYR A 30 9.34 -15.58 5.83
C TYR A 30 8.04 -16.37 5.76
N PRO A 31 8.03 -17.67 6.11
CA PRO A 31 6.87 -18.55 5.91
C PRO A 31 5.55 -18.07 6.51
N ASP A 32 5.59 -17.38 7.65
CA ASP A 32 4.39 -16.84 8.33
C ASP A 32 4.04 -15.40 7.94
N MET A 33 4.87 -14.74 7.11
CA MET A 33 4.58 -13.40 6.59
C MET A 33 3.60 -13.46 5.42
N LEU A 34 2.87 -12.38 5.19
CA LEU A 34 2.00 -12.22 4.03
C LEU A 34 2.81 -12.09 2.73
N PRO A 35 2.32 -12.64 1.61
CA PRO A 35 2.98 -12.56 0.31
C PRO A 35 2.95 -11.14 -0.28
N LEU A 36 3.79 -10.89 -1.31
CA LEU A 36 3.86 -9.61 -2.02
C LEU A 36 2.49 -9.07 -2.40
N LEU A 37 1.62 -9.92 -2.95
CA LEU A 37 0.23 -9.58 -3.28
C LEU A 37 -0.47 -8.87 -2.11
N LYS A 38 -0.45 -9.49 -0.93
CA LYS A 38 -1.11 -8.94 0.26
C LYS A 38 -0.42 -7.70 0.81
N GLN A 39 0.90 -7.61 0.68
CA GLN A 39 1.63 -6.38 1.08
C GLN A 39 1.15 -5.18 0.27
N VAL A 40 0.99 -5.33 -1.05
CA VAL A 40 0.51 -4.26 -1.92
C VAL A 40 -0.97 -3.91 -1.64
N GLN A 41 -1.83 -4.92 -1.46
CA GLN A 41 -3.24 -4.71 -1.13
C GLN A 41 -3.39 -3.93 0.18
N ILE A 42 -2.70 -4.34 1.25
CA ILE A 42 -2.81 -3.69 2.56
C ILE A 42 -2.18 -2.29 2.56
N ALA A 43 -1.07 -2.07 1.82
CA ALA A 43 -0.51 -0.73 1.65
C ALA A 43 -1.54 0.24 1.04
N SER A 44 -2.22 -0.20 -0.03
CA SER A 44 -3.26 0.60 -0.68
C SER A 44 -4.48 0.83 0.24
N ASP A 45 -4.90 -0.20 0.97
CA ASP A 45 -6.03 -0.11 1.89
C ASP A 45 -5.74 0.78 3.10
N SER A 46 -4.53 0.73 3.62
CA SER A 46 -4.09 1.60 4.72
C SER A 46 -4.07 3.06 4.28
N ALA A 47 -3.56 3.36 3.09
CA ALA A 47 -3.51 4.72 2.56
C ALA A 47 -4.92 5.28 2.32
N LYS A 48 -5.75 4.59 1.51
CA LYS A 48 -7.10 5.07 1.21
C LYS A 48 -8.00 5.13 2.43
N GLY A 49 -7.87 4.14 3.32
CA GLY A 49 -8.65 4.08 4.56
C GLY A 49 -8.26 5.19 5.53
N GLY A 50 -6.96 5.51 5.60
CA GLY A 50 -6.44 6.62 6.41
C GLY A 50 -7.05 7.95 6.00
N VAL A 51 -6.90 8.30 4.72
CA VAL A 51 -7.38 9.58 4.19
C VAL A 51 -8.91 9.67 4.22
N ALA A 52 -9.64 8.60 3.85
CA ALA A 52 -11.09 8.59 3.89
C ALA A 52 -11.63 8.96 5.28
N ARG A 53 -11.11 8.30 6.33
CA ARG A 53 -11.58 8.52 7.70
C ARG A 53 -11.20 9.88 8.26
N LEU A 54 -10.00 10.40 7.93
CA LEU A 54 -9.61 11.76 8.30
C LEU A 54 -10.52 12.79 7.64
N ALA A 55 -10.94 12.56 6.40
CA ALA A 55 -11.91 13.37 5.70
C ALA A 55 -13.36 13.18 6.21
N GLY A 56 -13.58 12.31 7.21
CA GLY A 56 -14.90 12.07 7.80
C GLY A 56 -15.81 11.14 6.98
N GLY A 57 -15.24 10.43 5.99
CA GLY A 57 -15.95 9.50 5.11
C GLY A 57 -15.58 8.04 5.32
N GLU A 58 -16.29 7.16 4.59
CA GLU A 58 -15.96 5.75 4.52
C GLU A 58 -15.02 5.45 3.35
N PRO A 59 -14.01 4.57 3.55
CA PRO A 59 -13.09 4.21 2.48
C PRO A 59 -13.82 3.44 1.36
N PRO A 60 -13.50 3.72 0.09
CA PRO A 60 -14.03 2.94 -1.02
C PRO A 60 -13.63 1.47 -0.89
N LYS A 61 -14.58 0.57 -1.15
CA LYS A 61 -14.29 -0.87 -1.18
C LYS A 61 -13.48 -1.21 -2.43
N TYR A 62 -12.41 -1.96 -2.22
CA TYR A 62 -11.68 -2.65 -3.28
C TYR A 62 -11.82 -4.14 -3.04
N GLU A 63 -12.04 -4.88 -4.12
CA GLU A 63 -12.02 -6.33 -4.06
C GLU A 63 -10.57 -6.81 -4.13
N ASP A 64 -10.24 -7.79 -3.29
CA ASP A 64 -8.88 -8.35 -3.21
C ASP A 64 -8.77 -9.55 -4.16
N ASN A 65 -9.04 -9.31 -5.45
CA ASN A 65 -9.11 -10.32 -6.51
C ASN A 65 -7.97 -10.20 -7.54
N GLU A 66 -6.98 -9.35 -7.29
CA GLU A 66 -5.82 -9.21 -8.15
C GLU A 66 -5.03 -10.53 -8.21
N THR A 67 -4.61 -10.93 -9.40
CA THR A 67 -3.87 -12.17 -9.69
C THR A 67 -2.57 -11.92 -10.45
N SER A 68 -2.28 -10.66 -10.78
CA SER A 68 -1.14 -10.29 -11.63
C SER A 68 -0.50 -8.97 -11.18
N ILE A 69 0.77 -8.76 -11.58
CA ILE A 69 1.48 -7.50 -11.34
C ILE A 69 0.76 -6.30 -11.99
N PRO A 70 0.28 -6.37 -13.24
CA PRO A 70 -0.48 -5.27 -13.84
C PRO A 70 -1.74 -4.89 -13.04
N GLU A 71 -2.47 -5.86 -12.50
CA GLU A 71 -3.65 -5.58 -11.67
C GLU A 71 -3.28 -4.91 -10.36
N LEU A 72 -2.18 -5.30 -9.72
CA LEU A 72 -1.65 -4.62 -8.53
C LEU A 72 -1.23 -3.17 -8.84
N ILE A 73 -0.61 -2.93 -9.98
CA ILE A 73 -0.27 -1.58 -10.44
C ILE A 73 -1.55 -0.75 -10.66
N ALA A 74 -2.56 -1.33 -11.31
CA ALA A 74 -3.85 -0.67 -11.52
C ALA A 74 -4.53 -0.30 -10.19
N ARG A 75 -4.51 -1.21 -9.20
CA ARG A 75 -4.99 -0.93 -7.84
C ARG A 75 -4.27 0.25 -7.20
N LEU A 76 -2.93 0.30 -7.27
CA LEU A 76 -2.15 1.41 -6.72
C LEU A 76 -2.46 2.74 -7.41
N ARG A 77 -2.56 2.74 -8.75
CA ARG A 77 -2.94 3.95 -9.52
C ARG A 77 -4.34 4.43 -9.16
N LYS A 78 -5.31 3.51 -9.02
CA LYS A 78 -6.67 3.83 -8.54
C LYS A 78 -6.63 4.43 -7.13
N THR A 79 -5.76 3.92 -6.25
CA THR A 79 -5.58 4.47 -4.90
C THR A 79 -5.00 5.88 -4.95
N VAL A 80 -3.97 6.13 -5.75
CA VAL A 80 -3.38 7.47 -5.93
C VAL A 80 -4.44 8.45 -6.43
N ALA A 81 -5.18 8.10 -7.47
CA ALA A 81 -6.27 8.95 -7.99
C ALA A 81 -7.32 9.28 -6.93
N TYR A 82 -7.66 8.30 -6.08
CA TYR A 82 -8.56 8.55 -4.96
C TYR A 82 -7.96 9.53 -3.94
N LEU A 83 -6.68 9.34 -3.55
CA LEU A 83 -6.01 10.24 -2.61
C LEU A 83 -5.95 11.67 -3.16
N GLU A 84 -5.64 11.84 -4.44
CA GLU A 84 -5.57 13.14 -5.13
C GLU A 84 -6.94 13.81 -5.27
N SER A 85 -8.03 13.04 -5.21
CA SER A 85 -9.39 13.60 -5.24
C SER A 85 -9.83 14.24 -3.91
N ILE A 86 -9.15 13.93 -2.81
CA ILE A 86 -9.43 14.50 -1.49
C ILE A 86 -8.73 15.85 -1.37
N LYS A 87 -9.52 16.88 -1.13
CA LYS A 87 -8.98 18.25 -1.00
C LYS A 87 -8.37 18.48 0.39
N PRO A 88 -7.34 19.32 0.50
CA PRO A 88 -6.73 19.66 1.80
C PRO A 88 -7.75 20.07 2.86
N GLU A 89 -8.74 20.86 2.48
CA GLU A 89 -9.77 21.39 3.39
C GLU A 89 -10.66 20.28 4.01
N GLN A 90 -10.66 19.08 3.44
CA GLN A 90 -11.36 17.92 4.00
C GLN A 90 -10.56 17.24 5.12
N ILE A 91 -9.25 17.44 5.11
CA ILE A 91 -8.31 16.86 6.10
C ILE A 91 -7.92 17.86 7.17
N ASP A 92 -7.68 19.13 6.78
CA ASP A 92 -7.28 20.19 7.70
C ASP A 92 -8.33 20.33 8.82
N GLY A 93 -7.86 20.43 10.07
CA GLY A 93 -8.72 20.45 11.27
C GLY A 93 -9.23 19.06 11.67
N SER A 94 -8.69 17.99 11.12
CA SER A 94 -9.02 16.61 11.55
C SER A 94 -8.15 16.10 12.69
N GLU A 95 -7.18 16.89 13.15
CA GLU A 95 -6.16 16.51 14.14
C GLU A 95 -6.78 15.96 15.42
N ASP A 96 -7.82 16.65 15.93
CA ASP A 96 -8.52 16.33 17.18
C ASP A 96 -9.85 15.58 16.96
N LYS A 97 -10.22 15.31 15.68
CA LYS A 97 -11.44 14.53 15.39
C LYS A 97 -11.25 13.08 15.84
N THR A 98 -12.30 12.51 16.41
CA THR A 98 -12.32 11.09 16.76
C THR A 98 -12.52 10.25 15.51
N VAL A 99 -11.52 9.41 15.21
CA VAL A 99 -11.54 8.43 14.13
C VAL A 99 -11.76 7.04 14.72
N SER A 100 -12.82 6.36 14.28
CA SER A 100 -13.11 4.98 14.70
C SER A 100 -13.10 4.04 13.49
N TRP A 101 -12.54 2.86 13.66
CA TRP A 101 -12.57 1.81 12.62
C TRP A 101 -12.63 0.41 13.23
N LYS A 102 -13.13 -0.51 12.44
CA LYS A 102 -13.18 -1.92 12.81
C LYS A 102 -12.06 -2.68 12.13
N THR A 103 -11.40 -3.55 12.88
CA THR A 103 -10.58 -4.64 12.36
C THR A 103 -11.41 -5.94 12.38
N GLN A 104 -10.86 -7.04 11.93
CA GLN A 104 -11.56 -8.33 11.99
C GLN A 104 -11.93 -8.75 13.42
N THR A 105 -11.17 -8.33 14.41
CA THR A 105 -11.29 -8.80 15.80
C THR A 105 -11.68 -7.71 16.79
N THR A 106 -11.45 -6.41 16.46
CA THR A 106 -11.63 -5.32 17.43
C THR A 106 -12.11 -4.04 16.75
N SER A 107 -12.79 -3.19 17.54
CA SER A 107 -12.99 -1.78 17.20
C SER A 107 -11.89 -0.96 17.84
N ARG A 108 -11.38 0.01 17.11
CA ARG A 108 -10.34 0.95 17.58
C ARG A 108 -10.81 2.38 17.38
N THR A 109 -10.34 3.25 18.26
CA THR A 109 -10.63 4.68 18.22
C THR A 109 -9.35 5.45 18.56
N MET A 110 -9.05 6.49 17.78
CA MET A 110 -7.93 7.40 18.01
C MET A 110 -8.33 8.81 17.57
N GLN A 111 -7.63 9.82 18.06
CA GLN A 111 -7.69 11.16 17.47
C GLN A 111 -6.97 11.19 16.12
N GLY A 112 -7.33 12.12 15.23
CA GLY A 112 -6.86 12.15 13.84
C GLY A 112 -5.35 12.25 13.69
N MET A 113 -4.68 13.12 14.46
CA MET A 113 -3.22 13.24 14.38
C MET A 113 -2.50 11.94 14.83
N PRO A 114 -2.76 11.35 16.02
CA PRO A 114 -2.24 10.04 16.38
C PRO A 114 -2.62 8.94 15.39
N TYR A 115 -3.85 8.96 14.85
CA TYR A 115 -4.29 8.00 13.85
C TYR A 115 -3.40 8.07 12.59
N LEU A 116 -3.14 9.26 12.07
CA LEU A 116 -2.28 9.45 10.90
C LEU A 116 -0.83 9.02 11.19
N LEU A 117 -0.24 9.54 12.27
CA LEU A 117 1.20 9.40 12.51
C LEU A 117 1.59 8.05 13.13
N SER A 118 0.73 7.47 13.98
CA SER A 118 1.05 6.25 14.73
C SER A 118 0.36 4.99 14.21
N HIS A 119 -0.60 5.12 13.28
CA HIS A 119 -1.29 3.98 12.70
C HIS A 119 -1.19 3.96 11.17
N VAL A 120 -1.69 4.98 10.46
CA VAL A 120 -1.75 4.97 8.99
C VAL A 120 -0.36 4.96 8.37
N THR A 121 0.45 5.96 8.68
CA THR A 121 1.78 6.14 8.10
C THR A 121 2.71 4.95 8.37
N PRO A 122 2.84 4.43 9.61
CA PRO A 122 3.67 3.26 9.87
C PRO A 122 3.18 2.00 9.14
N ASN A 123 1.85 1.79 9.03
CA ASN A 123 1.32 0.65 8.28
C ASN A 123 1.66 0.72 6.79
N VAL A 124 1.46 1.88 6.16
CA VAL A 124 1.83 2.08 4.76
C VAL A 124 3.32 1.82 4.56
N HIS A 125 4.18 2.42 5.39
CA HIS A 125 5.63 2.22 5.28
C HIS A 125 6.04 0.77 5.51
N PHE A 126 5.46 0.08 6.49
CA PHE A 126 5.75 -1.33 6.76
C PHE A 126 5.46 -2.19 5.53
N HIS A 127 4.26 -2.07 4.96
CA HIS A 127 3.85 -2.90 3.83
C HIS A 127 4.61 -2.54 2.54
N VAL A 128 4.88 -1.26 2.27
CA VAL A 128 5.70 -0.83 1.13
C VAL A 128 7.15 -1.31 1.27
N THR A 129 7.74 -1.20 2.47
CA THR A 129 9.11 -1.67 2.73
C THR A 129 9.19 -3.19 2.62
N THR A 130 8.18 -3.91 3.12
CA THR A 130 8.14 -5.37 3.01
C THR A 130 8.01 -5.81 1.54
N ALA A 131 7.16 -5.16 0.76
CA ALA A 131 7.03 -5.41 -0.69
C ALA A 131 8.37 -5.15 -1.42
N TYR A 132 9.04 -4.03 -1.12
CA TYR A 132 10.38 -3.74 -1.62
C TYR A 132 11.37 -4.83 -1.23
N GLY A 133 11.38 -5.26 0.04
CA GLY A 133 12.26 -6.31 0.55
C GLY A 133 12.06 -7.65 -0.16
N ILE A 134 10.81 -8.05 -0.40
CA ILE A 134 10.47 -9.25 -1.16
C ILE A 134 11.05 -9.18 -2.57
N LEU A 135 10.78 -8.10 -3.30
CA LEU A 135 11.24 -7.95 -4.68
C LEU A 135 12.77 -7.86 -4.77
N ARG A 136 13.41 -7.19 -3.82
CA ARG A 136 14.86 -7.11 -3.74
C ARG A 136 15.49 -8.48 -3.48
N HIS A 137 14.87 -9.27 -2.60
CA HIS A 137 15.27 -10.66 -2.32
C HIS A 137 15.11 -11.57 -3.56
N CYS A 138 14.07 -11.36 -4.35
CA CYS A 138 13.83 -12.06 -5.61
C CYS A 138 14.77 -11.62 -6.76
N GLY A 139 15.71 -10.70 -6.49
CA GLY A 139 16.72 -10.28 -7.47
C GLY A 139 16.28 -9.14 -8.40
N VAL A 140 15.14 -8.48 -8.12
CA VAL A 140 14.74 -7.30 -8.88
C VAL A 140 15.71 -6.16 -8.64
N GLU A 141 16.20 -5.53 -9.71
CA GLU A 141 17.20 -4.44 -9.64
C GLU A 141 16.51 -3.12 -9.23
N ILE A 142 16.26 -3.00 -7.94
CA ILE A 142 15.72 -1.81 -7.28
C ILE A 142 16.63 -1.38 -6.13
N GLY A 143 16.64 -0.11 -5.79
CA GLY A 143 17.43 0.48 -4.71
C GLY A 143 16.63 1.45 -3.87
N LYS A 144 17.27 2.04 -2.86
CA LYS A 144 16.65 3.02 -1.97
C LYS A 144 16.01 4.20 -2.73
N GLN A 145 16.60 4.60 -3.86
CA GLN A 145 16.06 5.70 -4.68
C GLN A 145 14.72 5.35 -5.32
N ASP A 146 14.50 4.08 -5.68
CA ASP A 146 13.19 3.64 -6.18
C ASP A 146 12.11 3.71 -5.10
N PHE A 147 12.48 3.43 -3.85
CA PHE A 147 11.59 3.55 -2.70
C PHE A 147 11.27 5.01 -2.37
N LEU A 148 12.27 5.89 -2.33
CA LEU A 148 12.10 7.32 -2.01
C LEU A 148 11.43 8.10 -3.15
N GLY A 149 11.67 7.70 -4.39
CA GLY A 149 11.24 8.43 -5.57
C GLY A 149 12.16 9.62 -5.91
N LYS A 150 11.74 10.42 -6.87
CA LYS A 150 12.42 11.69 -7.19
C LYS A 150 12.00 12.71 -6.14
N LEU A 151 12.98 13.31 -5.50
CA LEU A 151 12.82 14.47 -4.63
C LEU A 151 12.66 15.73 -5.46
#